data_edbe999a0a14e77da32d9ca7f01c13e9
#
_entry.id   edbe999a0a14e77da32d9ca7f01c13e9
#
_cell.length_a   1.000
_cell.length_b   1.000
_cell.length_c   1.000
_cell.angle_alpha   90.00
_cell.angle_beta   90.00
_cell.angle_gamma   90.00
#
_symmetry.space_group_name_H-M   'P 1'
#
loop_
_entity.id
_entity.type
_entity.pdbx_description
1 polymer ?
#
loop_
_entity_poly.entity_id
_entity_poly.type
_entity_poly.pdbx_seq_one_letter_code
_entity_poly.pdbx_strand_id
1 'polypeptide(L)'
;MKRINIIIGVVLMAVVVTSCGGQQKQGSKFAPKERTSSLTDSERQAAIAQKRAELLGGLNLDTLLYSHGVKFSIVQPKIQGEDITEDIANHISMKLLQMACQNGISGLGENPSFVFGTEIAQTGRAATGTAPQKMTVQYQLTYKVMNTATGDVYATATQDVMGVGNSFVEANQNFVKEIKNTPEIQKMLQTASERIIDWYNKNVQTVKNEIETAAGKGEYDLALAIASSVPQQATVAFQYTSSKMDELTKGLMHKKAADMLGEMTAAVASAGDDFDPSIGAYFKLIPTDAPEHAKAQELYNKYTQQCKERRDALEAKAERDERAAQEFEKFKMMQEHETELAEIEADKMKSKFKSMAAAKAAAAKAKGHGLFGAIGDAISGIFDRVFKVADVAGALITDKMGLQQYNEEAEFDM
;
A
#
# COMPACT_ATOMS: atom_id res chain seq x y z
N MET A 1 -35.20 2.16 -14.27
CA MET A 1 -34.00 1.32 -14.51
C MET A 1 -33.00 1.62 -13.40
N LYS A 2 -32.97 0.78 -12.34
CA LYS A 2 -32.02 0.91 -11.22
C LYS A 2 -30.80 0.09 -11.57
N ARG A 3 -29.64 0.75 -11.71
CA ARG A 3 -28.35 0.08 -11.91
C ARG A 3 -27.96 -0.62 -10.62
N ILE A 4 -27.83 -1.93 -10.67
CA ILE A 4 -27.28 -2.74 -9.57
C ILE A 4 -25.74 -2.60 -9.68
N ASN A 5 -25.17 -1.84 -8.74
CA ASN A 5 -23.73 -1.79 -8.56
C ASN A 5 -23.31 -3.10 -7.86
N ILE A 6 -22.69 -3.99 -8.61
CA ILE A 6 -21.99 -5.14 -8.04
C ILE A 6 -20.64 -4.60 -7.54
N ILE A 7 -20.54 -4.45 -6.23
CA ILE A 7 -19.27 -4.13 -5.54
C ILE A 7 -18.49 -5.45 -5.46
N ILE A 8 -17.48 -5.57 -6.31
CA ILE A 8 -16.47 -6.63 -6.21
C ILE A 8 -15.56 -6.26 -5.02
N GLY A 9 -15.79 -6.92 -3.91
CA GLY A 9 -14.94 -6.82 -2.73
C GLY A 9 -13.63 -7.56 -2.96
N VAL A 10 -12.59 -6.85 -3.37
CA VAL A 10 -11.21 -7.38 -3.33
C VAL A 10 -10.77 -7.41 -1.86
N VAL A 11 -10.73 -8.60 -1.27
CA VAL A 11 -10.14 -8.83 0.05
C VAL A 11 -8.63 -8.73 -0.08
N LEU A 12 -8.08 -7.58 0.24
CA LEU A 12 -6.65 -7.35 0.40
C LEU A 12 -6.24 -7.96 1.76
N MET A 13 -5.68 -9.17 1.76
CA MET A 13 -4.95 -9.69 2.91
C MET A 13 -3.60 -8.97 3.01
N ALA A 14 -3.54 -7.99 3.90
CA ALA A 14 -2.28 -7.41 4.33
C ALA A 14 -1.54 -8.42 5.22
N VAL A 15 -0.48 -9.02 4.69
CA VAL A 15 0.48 -9.78 5.50
C VAL A 15 1.37 -8.77 6.21
N VAL A 16 1.08 -8.53 7.49
CA VAL A 16 1.96 -7.78 8.39
C VAL A 16 3.14 -8.69 8.76
N VAL A 17 4.28 -8.47 8.14
CA VAL A 17 5.55 -9.05 8.59
C VAL A 17 6.11 -8.14 9.68
N THR A 18 5.87 -8.50 10.95
CA THR A 18 6.60 -7.94 12.09
C THR A 18 8.01 -8.49 12.10
N SER A 19 8.98 -7.69 11.67
CA SER A 19 10.40 -7.96 11.86
C SER A 19 10.87 -7.23 13.11
N CYS A 20 11.19 -8.00 14.16
CA CYS A 20 11.90 -7.56 15.36
C CYS A 20 13.32 -7.12 15.04
N GLY A 21 13.74 -6.11 15.82
CA GLY A 21 14.93 -5.34 15.66
C GLY A 21 16.27 -6.06 15.76
N GLY A 22 17.26 -5.39 15.23
CA GLY A 22 18.67 -5.64 15.38
C GLY A 22 19.43 -4.44 14.88
N GLN A 23 19.83 -3.55 15.80
CA GLN A 23 20.78 -2.49 15.51
C GLN A 23 22.13 -3.11 15.12
N GLN A 24 22.59 -2.85 13.91
CA GLN A 24 24.01 -2.88 13.59
C GLN A 24 24.35 -1.71 12.68
N LYS A 25 25.14 -0.78 13.23
CA LYS A 25 25.87 0.24 12.48
C LYS A 25 26.81 -0.46 11.53
N GLN A 26 26.61 -0.35 10.25
CA GLN A 26 27.66 -0.58 9.26
C GLN A 26 27.49 0.35 8.06
N GLY A 27 28.62 0.94 7.67
CA GLY A 27 28.79 1.99 6.71
C GLY A 27 28.12 1.74 5.35
N SER A 28 27.55 2.80 4.87
CA SER A 28 27.02 2.99 3.53
C SER A 28 28.04 2.60 2.46
N LYS A 29 27.77 1.49 1.77
CA LYS A 29 28.28 1.19 0.43
C LYS A 29 27.11 0.74 -0.43
N PHE A 30 26.21 1.66 -0.77
CA PHE A 30 25.25 1.46 -1.84
C PHE A 30 25.80 2.06 -3.13
N ALA A 31 26.67 1.30 -3.80
CA ALA A 31 26.75 1.37 -5.25
C ALA A 31 25.73 0.34 -5.79
N PRO A 32 24.82 0.68 -6.71
CA PRO A 32 24.06 -0.33 -7.43
C PRO A 32 25.09 -1.10 -8.29
N LYS A 33 25.48 -2.28 -7.83
CA LYS A 33 26.10 -3.25 -8.71
C LYS A 33 25.01 -3.63 -9.71
N GLU A 34 25.12 -3.16 -10.94
CA GLU A 34 24.53 -3.81 -12.10
C GLU A 34 25.02 -5.27 -12.10
N ARG A 35 24.24 -6.13 -11.46
CA ARG A 35 24.31 -7.55 -11.76
C ARG A 35 23.64 -7.71 -13.11
N THR A 36 24.41 -7.62 -14.17
CA THR A 36 24.11 -8.32 -15.41
C THR A 36 24.17 -9.81 -15.08
N SER A 37 23.13 -10.32 -14.42
CA SER A 37 22.91 -11.76 -14.30
C SER A 37 22.54 -12.21 -15.69
N SER A 38 23.42 -12.97 -16.32
CA SER A 38 23.15 -13.72 -17.55
C SER A 38 22.15 -14.84 -17.17
N LEU A 39 20.88 -14.44 -16.94
CA LEU A 39 19.78 -15.40 -16.81
C LEU A 39 19.69 -16.12 -18.15
N THR A 40 19.63 -17.44 -18.12
CA THR A 40 19.31 -18.24 -19.29
C THR A 40 17.93 -17.81 -19.81
N ASP A 41 17.67 -18.02 -21.10
CA ASP A 41 16.36 -17.68 -21.70
C ASP A 41 15.20 -18.37 -20.97
N SER A 42 15.41 -19.56 -20.44
CA SER A 42 14.47 -20.30 -19.61
C SER A 42 14.19 -19.58 -18.27
N GLU A 43 15.20 -19.08 -17.57
CA GLU A 43 15.04 -18.33 -16.32
C GLU A 43 14.38 -16.97 -16.55
N ARG A 44 14.66 -16.32 -17.69
CA ARG A 44 13.96 -15.11 -18.11
C ARG A 44 12.48 -15.35 -18.34
N GLN A 45 12.12 -16.40 -19.07
CA GLN A 45 10.72 -16.77 -19.31
C GLN A 45 9.99 -17.13 -18.02
N ALA A 46 10.64 -17.86 -17.10
CA ALA A 46 10.08 -18.17 -15.79
C ALA A 46 9.84 -16.90 -14.95
N ALA A 47 10.80 -15.95 -14.93
CA ALA A 47 10.65 -14.70 -14.21
C ALA A 47 9.53 -13.81 -14.80
N ILE A 48 9.38 -13.79 -16.13
CA ILE A 48 8.28 -13.11 -16.82
C ILE A 48 6.94 -13.76 -16.46
N ALA A 49 6.86 -15.11 -16.49
CA ALA A 49 5.65 -15.83 -16.14
C ALA A 49 5.23 -15.58 -14.67
N GLN A 50 6.19 -15.55 -13.76
CA GLN A 50 5.93 -15.22 -12.35
C GLN A 50 5.39 -13.80 -12.18
N LYS A 51 6.02 -12.80 -12.82
CA LYS A 51 5.53 -11.41 -12.78
C LYS A 51 4.14 -11.25 -13.38
N ARG A 52 3.87 -11.99 -14.47
CA ARG A 52 2.52 -12.02 -15.06
C ARG A 52 1.48 -12.58 -14.11
N ALA A 53 1.80 -13.68 -13.40
CA ALA A 53 0.92 -14.27 -12.40
C ALA A 53 0.66 -13.30 -11.21
N GLU A 54 1.69 -12.61 -10.74
CA GLU A 54 1.57 -11.59 -9.69
C GLU A 54 0.70 -10.41 -10.16
N LEU A 55 0.92 -9.90 -11.38
CA LEU A 55 0.14 -8.80 -11.97
C LEU A 55 -1.33 -9.19 -12.15
N LEU A 56 -1.60 -10.42 -12.53
CA LEU A 56 -2.95 -10.94 -12.73
C LEU A 56 -3.69 -11.28 -11.41
N GLY A 57 -3.04 -11.07 -10.25
CA GLY A 57 -3.67 -11.28 -8.94
C GLY A 57 -4.03 -12.73 -8.65
N GLY A 58 -3.22 -13.67 -9.13
CA GLY A 58 -3.45 -15.11 -8.93
C GLY A 58 -4.50 -15.71 -9.86
N LEU A 59 -4.97 -14.99 -10.89
CA LEU A 59 -5.74 -15.57 -11.98
C LEU A 59 -4.91 -16.69 -12.63
N ASN A 60 -5.27 -17.94 -12.32
CA ASN A 60 -4.61 -19.09 -12.92
C ASN A 60 -5.16 -19.31 -14.32
N LEU A 61 -4.47 -18.76 -15.32
CA LEU A 61 -4.83 -18.89 -16.74
C LEU A 61 -4.92 -20.35 -17.16
N ASP A 62 -4.10 -21.24 -16.62
CA ASP A 62 -4.16 -22.66 -16.90
C ASP A 62 -5.49 -23.27 -16.41
N THR A 63 -5.96 -22.86 -15.22
CA THR A 63 -7.26 -23.30 -14.72
C THR A 63 -8.42 -22.76 -15.56
N LEU A 64 -8.31 -21.53 -16.08
CA LEU A 64 -9.30 -20.97 -17.00
C LEU A 64 -9.31 -21.70 -18.35
N LEU A 65 -8.14 -22.08 -18.86
CA LEU A 65 -7.99 -22.76 -20.15
C LEU A 65 -8.39 -24.24 -20.10
N TYR A 66 -8.20 -24.94 -18.98
CA TYR A 66 -8.34 -26.42 -18.90
C TYR A 66 -9.66 -26.93 -18.30
N SER A 67 -10.56 -26.05 -17.83
CA SER A 67 -11.87 -26.46 -17.35
C SER A 67 -12.84 -26.56 -18.53
N HIS A 68 -12.98 -27.77 -19.07
CA HIS A 68 -13.75 -28.04 -20.29
C HIS A 68 -15.26 -28.28 -20.07
N GLY A 69 -15.74 -28.25 -18.83
CA GLY A 69 -17.13 -28.46 -18.47
C GLY A 69 -17.99 -27.19 -18.46
N VAL A 70 -19.31 -27.38 -18.27
CA VAL A 70 -20.23 -26.28 -18.01
C VAL A 70 -19.88 -25.65 -16.65
N LYS A 71 -19.88 -24.34 -16.59
CA LYS A 71 -19.60 -23.55 -15.38
C LYS A 71 -20.82 -22.77 -14.93
N PHE A 72 -21.03 -22.68 -13.62
CA PHE A 72 -22.01 -21.80 -13.02
C PHE A 72 -21.35 -20.91 -11.98
N SER A 73 -21.78 -19.67 -11.88
CA SER A 73 -21.51 -18.88 -10.67
C SER A 73 -22.50 -19.27 -9.58
N ILE A 74 -22.00 -19.51 -8.38
CA ILE A 74 -22.86 -19.78 -7.23
C ILE A 74 -23.29 -18.44 -6.64
N VAL A 75 -24.59 -18.23 -6.53
CA VAL A 75 -25.14 -17.04 -5.90
C VAL A 75 -25.59 -17.34 -4.47
N GLN A 76 -25.50 -16.33 -3.62
CA GLN A 76 -26.00 -16.46 -2.24
C GLN A 76 -27.49 -16.81 -2.24
N PRO A 77 -27.91 -17.73 -1.37
CA PRO A 77 -29.30 -18.12 -1.27
C PRO A 77 -30.20 -16.95 -0.88
N LYS A 78 -31.36 -16.85 -1.53
CA LYS A 78 -32.43 -15.97 -1.06
C LYS A 78 -33.19 -16.68 0.04
N ILE A 79 -33.14 -16.17 1.25
CA ILE A 79 -33.70 -16.83 2.42
C ILE A 79 -34.89 -16.04 2.93
N GLN A 80 -35.99 -16.74 3.10
CA GLN A 80 -37.20 -16.25 3.78
C GLN A 80 -37.40 -17.11 5.02
N GLY A 81 -37.04 -16.58 6.20
CA GLY A 81 -37.15 -17.30 7.45
C GLY A 81 -36.55 -16.52 8.59
N GLU A 82 -36.95 -16.87 9.81
CA GLU A 82 -36.43 -16.29 11.03
C GLU A 82 -35.15 -16.99 11.49
N ASP A 83 -34.27 -16.26 12.17
CA ASP A 83 -33.05 -16.78 12.80
C ASP A 83 -32.02 -17.39 11.83
N ILE A 84 -32.02 -16.99 10.54
CA ILE A 84 -31.02 -17.40 9.58
C ILE A 84 -29.89 -16.35 9.51
N THR A 85 -28.71 -16.77 9.94
CA THR A 85 -27.51 -15.93 9.94
C THR A 85 -26.78 -15.98 8.60
N GLU A 86 -25.89 -15.01 8.35
CA GLU A 86 -25.01 -15.00 7.18
C GLU A 86 -24.14 -16.26 7.10
N ASP A 87 -23.70 -16.80 8.25
CA ASP A 87 -22.94 -18.05 8.31
C ASP A 87 -23.72 -19.23 7.74
N ILE A 88 -25.03 -19.31 8.02
CA ILE A 88 -25.91 -20.34 7.46
C ILE A 88 -25.99 -20.19 5.94
N ALA A 89 -26.16 -18.95 5.45
CA ALA A 89 -26.22 -18.68 4.01
C ALA A 89 -24.89 -19.07 3.32
N ASN A 90 -23.75 -18.77 3.93
CA ASN A 90 -22.43 -19.17 3.44
C ASN A 90 -22.25 -20.69 3.40
N HIS A 91 -22.68 -21.40 4.45
CA HIS A 91 -22.65 -22.86 4.47
C HIS A 91 -23.54 -23.48 3.38
N ILE A 92 -24.71 -22.90 3.10
CA ILE A 92 -25.57 -23.35 1.99
C ILE A 92 -24.86 -23.11 0.65
N SER A 93 -24.25 -21.95 0.44
CA SER A 93 -23.48 -21.66 -0.77
C SER A 93 -22.34 -22.69 -0.99
N MET A 94 -21.65 -23.10 0.07
CA MET A 94 -20.65 -24.17 0.02
C MET A 94 -21.26 -25.53 -0.34
N LYS A 95 -22.48 -25.82 0.14
CA LYS A 95 -23.21 -27.04 -0.27
C LYS A 95 -23.60 -27.02 -1.76
N LEU A 96 -24.06 -25.88 -2.27
CA LEU A 96 -24.34 -25.71 -3.69
C LEU A 96 -23.09 -25.93 -4.55
N LEU A 97 -21.94 -25.37 -4.14
CA LEU A 97 -20.66 -25.59 -4.80
C LEU A 97 -20.28 -27.07 -4.80
N GLN A 98 -20.41 -27.76 -3.66
CA GLN A 98 -20.15 -29.19 -3.55
C GLN A 98 -21.05 -30.02 -4.50
N MET A 99 -22.34 -29.70 -4.58
CA MET A 99 -23.29 -30.35 -5.48
C MET A 99 -22.88 -30.13 -6.94
N ALA A 100 -22.54 -28.91 -7.34
CA ALA A 100 -22.07 -28.60 -8.69
C ALA A 100 -20.82 -29.42 -9.03
N CYS A 101 -19.80 -29.45 -8.17
CA CYS A 101 -18.57 -30.21 -8.36
C CYS A 101 -18.82 -31.72 -8.47
N GLN A 102 -19.72 -32.31 -7.64
CA GLN A 102 -20.10 -33.73 -7.70
C GLN A 102 -20.77 -34.12 -9.01
N ASN A 103 -21.38 -33.17 -9.70
CA ASN A 103 -22.01 -33.38 -11.01
C ASN A 103 -21.11 -32.97 -12.19
N GLY A 104 -19.81 -32.81 -11.96
CA GLY A 104 -18.83 -32.46 -13.00
C GLY A 104 -18.95 -31.04 -13.51
N ILE A 105 -19.64 -30.16 -12.76
CA ILE A 105 -19.78 -28.73 -13.05
C ILE A 105 -18.70 -28.01 -12.30
N SER A 106 -17.89 -27.23 -13.01
CA SER A 106 -16.82 -26.45 -12.40
C SER A 106 -17.42 -25.24 -11.68
N GLY A 107 -17.52 -25.30 -10.35
CA GLY A 107 -18.05 -24.22 -9.52
C GLY A 107 -17.04 -23.12 -9.16
N LEU A 108 -15.79 -23.22 -9.62
CA LEU A 108 -14.73 -22.24 -9.32
C LEU A 108 -14.52 -21.20 -10.42
N GLY A 109 -15.29 -21.24 -11.50
CA GLY A 109 -15.24 -20.25 -12.56
C GLY A 109 -16.36 -19.24 -12.41
N GLU A 110 -16.02 -17.96 -12.52
CA GLU A 110 -17.02 -16.91 -12.69
C GLU A 110 -17.67 -17.10 -14.08
N ASN A 111 -18.90 -17.58 -14.10
CA ASN A 111 -19.73 -17.51 -15.31
C ASN A 111 -20.66 -16.31 -15.17
N PRO A 112 -20.45 -15.22 -15.93
CA PRO A 112 -21.29 -14.04 -15.81
C PRO A 112 -22.71 -14.25 -16.33
N SER A 113 -22.90 -15.26 -17.17
CA SER A 113 -24.18 -15.51 -17.86
C SER A 113 -25.07 -16.50 -17.12
N PHE A 114 -24.50 -17.50 -16.45
CA PHE A 114 -25.28 -18.57 -15.83
C PHE A 114 -24.98 -18.69 -14.34
N VAL A 115 -26.04 -18.73 -13.54
CA VAL A 115 -25.92 -18.83 -12.09
C VAL A 115 -26.73 -20.01 -11.56
N PHE A 116 -26.17 -20.66 -10.53
CA PHE A 116 -26.84 -21.66 -9.73
C PHE A 116 -27.11 -21.10 -8.35
N GLY A 117 -28.37 -21.06 -7.96
CA GLY A 117 -28.81 -20.50 -6.69
C GLY A 117 -29.97 -21.28 -6.10
N THR A 118 -30.34 -20.95 -4.88
CA THR A 118 -31.48 -21.51 -4.19
C THR A 118 -32.31 -20.41 -3.52
N GLU A 119 -33.62 -20.59 -3.55
CA GLU A 119 -34.56 -19.85 -2.72
C GLU A 119 -35.00 -20.77 -1.59
N ILE A 120 -35.02 -20.28 -0.37
CA ILE A 120 -35.31 -21.03 0.85
C ILE A 120 -36.53 -20.40 1.53
N ALA A 121 -37.58 -21.16 1.64
CA ALA A 121 -38.82 -20.75 2.33
C ALA A 121 -39.02 -21.61 3.58
N GLN A 122 -39.20 -20.96 4.72
CA GLN A 122 -39.59 -21.66 5.96
C GLN A 122 -41.04 -22.13 5.86
N THR A 123 -41.24 -23.45 5.93
CA THR A 123 -42.57 -24.07 5.84
C THR A 123 -43.14 -24.51 7.18
N GLY A 124 -42.29 -24.64 8.20
CA GLY A 124 -42.73 -25.02 9.53
C GLY A 124 -41.72 -24.67 10.62
N ARG A 125 -42.24 -24.40 11.80
CA ARG A 125 -41.50 -24.16 13.05
C ARG A 125 -42.30 -24.63 14.24
N ALA A 126 -41.81 -25.59 14.98
CA ALA A 126 -42.56 -26.15 16.12
C ALA A 126 -41.59 -26.68 17.21
N ALA A 127 -42.13 -26.78 18.41
CA ALA A 127 -41.54 -27.55 19.49
C ALA A 127 -42.12 -28.95 19.51
N THR A 128 -41.26 -29.99 19.67
CA THR A 128 -41.75 -31.39 19.78
C THR A 128 -42.42 -31.65 21.13
N GLY A 129 -43.39 -32.57 21.18
CA GLY A 129 -44.00 -33.03 22.41
C GLY A 129 -43.12 -34.06 23.16
N THR A 130 -41.86 -34.25 22.83
CA THR A 130 -40.96 -35.22 23.46
C THR A 130 -40.31 -34.70 24.72
N ALA A 131 -39.82 -35.59 25.59
CA ALA A 131 -39.00 -35.25 26.73
C ALA A 131 -37.59 -35.84 26.54
N PRO A 132 -36.52 -35.04 26.39
CA PRO A 132 -36.53 -33.56 26.41
C PRO A 132 -37.18 -32.97 25.15
N GLN A 133 -37.76 -31.79 25.32
CA GLN A 133 -38.37 -31.05 24.22
C GLN A 133 -37.28 -30.63 23.20
N LYS A 134 -37.59 -30.84 21.91
CA LYS A 134 -36.73 -30.41 20.80
C LYS A 134 -37.47 -29.35 19.97
N MET A 135 -36.68 -28.48 19.34
CA MET A 135 -37.16 -27.50 18.35
C MET A 135 -36.95 -28.04 16.96
N THR A 136 -37.97 -27.87 16.12
CA THR A 136 -37.90 -28.28 14.69
C THR A 136 -38.14 -27.07 13.81
N VAL A 137 -37.39 -27.03 12.71
CA VAL A 137 -37.61 -26.09 11.61
C VAL A 137 -37.72 -26.87 10.31
N GLN A 138 -38.63 -26.47 9.45
CA GLN A 138 -38.83 -27.09 8.14
C GLN A 138 -38.63 -26.02 7.08
N TYR A 139 -37.88 -26.36 6.04
CA TYR A 139 -37.61 -25.49 4.92
C TYR A 139 -37.84 -26.22 3.61
N GLN A 140 -38.41 -25.50 2.64
CA GLN A 140 -38.40 -25.89 1.24
C GLN A 140 -37.33 -25.11 0.51
N LEU A 141 -36.39 -25.83 -0.11
CA LEU A 141 -35.33 -25.29 -0.96
C LEU A 141 -35.72 -25.45 -2.42
N THR A 142 -35.76 -24.34 -3.14
CA THR A 142 -36.00 -24.36 -4.60
C THR A 142 -34.69 -24.01 -5.29
N TYR A 143 -34.05 -25.00 -5.88
CA TYR A 143 -32.83 -24.86 -6.67
C TYR A 143 -33.17 -24.38 -8.07
N LYS A 144 -32.37 -23.43 -8.60
CA LYS A 144 -32.57 -22.87 -9.95
C LYS A 144 -31.22 -22.64 -10.63
N VAL A 145 -31.16 -23.03 -11.90
CA VAL A 145 -30.11 -22.59 -12.82
C VAL A 145 -30.77 -21.64 -13.81
N MET A 146 -30.22 -20.41 -13.89
CA MET A 146 -30.82 -19.35 -14.69
C MET A 146 -29.77 -18.51 -15.42
N ASN A 147 -30.16 -17.91 -16.53
CA ASN A 147 -29.38 -16.88 -17.22
C ASN A 147 -29.59 -15.53 -16.53
N THR A 148 -28.50 -14.84 -16.15
CA THR A 148 -28.57 -13.57 -15.45
C THR A 148 -29.03 -12.41 -16.33
N ALA A 149 -28.76 -12.47 -17.64
CA ALA A 149 -29.08 -11.42 -18.57
C ALA A 149 -30.54 -11.46 -19.00
N THR A 150 -31.09 -12.66 -19.28
CA THR A 150 -32.47 -12.84 -19.75
C THR A 150 -33.46 -13.16 -18.65
N GLY A 151 -32.98 -13.69 -17.52
CA GLY A 151 -33.83 -14.21 -16.43
C GLY A 151 -34.42 -15.59 -16.73
N ASP A 152 -34.06 -16.20 -17.86
CA ASP A 152 -34.57 -17.54 -18.25
C ASP A 152 -34.08 -18.61 -17.29
N VAL A 153 -35.01 -19.44 -16.82
CA VAL A 153 -34.71 -20.56 -15.94
C VAL A 153 -34.51 -21.83 -16.75
N TYR A 154 -33.32 -22.40 -16.65
CA TYR A 154 -32.91 -23.58 -17.44
C TYR A 154 -33.35 -24.89 -16.81
N ALA A 155 -33.32 -24.96 -15.49
CA ALA A 155 -33.83 -26.10 -14.74
C ALA A 155 -34.14 -25.72 -13.30
N THR A 156 -35.07 -26.45 -12.68
CA THR A 156 -35.42 -26.30 -11.25
C THR A 156 -35.56 -27.66 -10.59
N ALA A 157 -35.27 -27.70 -9.29
CA ALA A 157 -35.59 -28.82 -8.41
C ALA A 157 -35.99 -28.30 -7.04
N THR A 158 -36.73 -29.10 -6.28
CA THR A 158 -37.09 -28.74 -4.89
C THR A 158 -36.61 -29.81 -3.93
N GLN A 159 -36.30 -29.43 -2.72
CA GLN A 159 -35.97 -30.32 -1.62
C GLN A 159 -36.57 -29.80 -0.34
N ASP A 160 -37.32 -30.65 0.35
CA ASP A 160 -37.78 -30.35 1.70
C ASP A 160 -36.76 -30.87 2.70
N VAL A 161 -36.38 -30.02 3.64
CA VAL A 161 -35.40 -30.35 4.69
C VAL A 161 -35.91 -29.94 6.06
N MET A 162 -35.53 -30.71 7.08
CA MET A 162 -35.91 -30.45 8.45
C MET A 162 -34.68 -30.44 9.35
N GLY A 163 -34.52 -29.39 10.14
CA GLY A 163 -33.54 -29.33 11.20
C GLY A 163 -34.19 -29.57 12.57
N VAL A 164 -33.44 -30.27 13.42
CA VAL A 164 -33.87 -30.56 14.81
C VAL A 164 -32.74 -30.16 15.74
N GLY A 165 -33.03 -29.44 16.81
CA GLY A 165 -32.06 -28.98 17.81
C GLY A 165 -32.67 -28.76 19.19
N ASN A 166 -31.85 -28.38 20.16
CA ASN A 166 -32.32 -28.02 21.51
C ASN A 166 -32.86 -26.58 21.54
N SER A 167 -32.53 -25.79 20.52
CA SER A 167 -33.00 -24.43 20.26
C SER A 167 -33.30 -24.27 18.77
N PHE A 168 -34.03 -23.20 18.41
CA PHE A 168 -34.27 -22.89 16.99
C PHE A 168 -32.99 -22.54 16.25
N VAL A 169 -32.00 -21.91 16.92
CA VAL A 169 -30.68 -21.64 16.36
C VAL A 169 -29.97 -22.95 16.01
N GLU A 170 -29.93 -23.91 16.91
CA GLU A 170 -29.34 -25.21 16.67
C GLU A 170 -30.09 -25.99 15.57
N ALA A 171 -31.42 -25.94 15.56
CA ALA A 171 -32.24 -26.53 14.51
C ALA A 171 -31.91 -25.91 13.14
N ASN A 172 -31.71 -24.60 13.06
CA ASN A 172 -31.26 -23.89 11.85
C ASN A 172 -29.86 -24.27 11.40
N GLN A 173 -28.94 -24.52 12.33
CA GLN A 173 -27.62 -25.06 11.97
C GLN A 173 -27.67 -26.49 11.45
N ASN A 174 -28.58 -27.29 12.02
CA ASN A 174 -28.71 -28.71 11.68
C ASN A 174 -29.42 -28.95 10.35
N PHE A 175 -30.38 -28.10 9.92
CA PHE A 175 -31.04 -28.32 8.63
C PHE A 175 -30.05 -28.25 7.45
N VAL A 176 -28.99 -27.44 7.56
CA VAL A 176 -27.95 -27.33 6.52
C VAL A 176 -27.26 -28.68 6.29
N LYS A 177 -27.10 -29.50 7.34
CA LYS A 177 -26.51 -30.84 7.26
C LYS A 177 -27.39 -31.82 6.45
N GLU A 178 -28.68 -31.58 6.44
CA GLU A 178 -29.67 -32.41 5.70
C GLU A 178 -29.80 -32.03 4.23
N ILE A 179 -29.19 -30.92 3.79
CA ILE A 179 -29.11 -30.59 2.38
C ILE A 179 -28.20 -31.60 1.67
N LYS A 180 -28.77 -32.38 0.76
CA LYS A 180 -28.12 -33.50 0.08
C LYS A 180 -28.26 -33.38 -1.45
N ASN A 181 -27.27 -33.89 -2.17
CA ASN A 181 -27.32 -34.01 -3.64
C ASN A 181 -28.23 -35.19 -4.03
N THR A 182 -29.54 -34.93 -4.11
CA THR A 182 -30.53 -35.99 -4.47
C THR A 182 -30.51 -36.31 -5.97
N PRO A 183 -31.05 -37.48 -6.39
CA PRO A 183 -31.18 -37.81 -7.80
C PRO A 183 -31.92 -36.75 -8.63
N GLU A 184 -32.92 -36.06 -8.02
CA GLU A 184 -33.69 -35.01 -8.66
C GLU A 184 -32.82 -33.79 -8.93
N ILE A 185 -31.94 -33.41 -7.95
CA ILE A 185 -31.00 -32.31 -8.10
C ILE A 185 -29.93 -32.67 -9.15
N GLN A 186 -29.42 -33.90 -9.13
CA GLN A 186 -28.47 -34.38 -10.14
C GLN A 186 -29.06 -34.28 -11.54
N LYS A 187 -30.28 -34.77 -11.73
CA LYS A 187 -31.02 -34.71 -13.02
C LYS A 187 -31.26 -33.24 -13.44
N MET A 188 -31.60 -32.38 -12.49
CA MET A 188 -31.81 -30.97 -12.74
C MET A 188 -30.52 -30.32 -13.25
N LEU A 189 -29.36 -30.57 -12.59
CA LEU A 189 -28.06 -30.02 -12.97
C LEU A 189 -27.60 -30.55 -14.34
N GLN A 190 -27.83 -31.85 -14.63
CA GLN A 190 -27.57 -32.42 -15.95
C GLN A 190 -28.43 -31.75 -17.02
N THR A 191 -29.74 -31.62 -16.81
CA THR A 191 -30.66 -30.95 -17.74
C THR A 191 -30.26 -29.50 -18.00
N ALA A 192 -29.86 -28.79 -16.93
CA ALA A 192 -29.34 -27.40 -17.04
C ALA A 192 -28.10 -27.38 -17.93
N SER A 193 -27.15 -28.29 -17.70
CA SER A 193 -25.91 -28.36 -18.47
C SER A 193 -26.18 -28.60 -19.96
N GLU A 194 -27.07 -29.54 -20.30
CA GLU A 194 -27.45 -29.82 -21.67
C GLU A 194 -28.08 -28.62 -22.37
N ARG A 195 -28.98 -27.90 -21.68
CA ARG A 195 -29.64 -26.70 -22.19
C ARG A 195 -28.66 -25.52 -22.34
N ILE A 196 -27.68 -25.39 -21.47
CA ILE A 196 -26.64 -24.35 -21.57
C ILE A 196 -25.72 -24.64 -22.77
N ILE A 197 -25.30 -25.89 -22.99
CA ILE A 197 -24.53 -26.28 -24.18
C ILE A 197 -25.31 -25.93 -25.46
N ASP A 198 -26.60 -26.28 -25.49
CA ASP A 198 -27.49 -25.97 -26.61
C ASP A 198 -27.64 -24.44 -26.82
N TRP A 199 -27.74 -23.69 -25.73
CA TRP A 199 -27.78 -22.23 -25.80
C TRP A 199 -26.51 -21.64 -26.43
N TYR A 200 -25.32 -22.09 -26.01
CA TYR A 200 -24.05 -21.62 -26.60
C TYR A 200 -23.95 -21.98 -28.07
N ASN A 201 -24.41 -23.18 -28.49
CA ASN A 201 -24.45 -23.59 -29.89
C ASN A 201 -25.37 -22.70 -30.73
N LYS A 202 -26.52 -22.29 -30.19
CA LYS A 202 -27.50 -21.44 -30.90
C LYS A 202 -27.12 -19.95 -30.87
N ASN A 203 -26.37 -19.50 -29.88
CA ASN A 203 -26.09 -18.06 -29.64
C ASN A 203 -24.62 -17.70 -29.84
N VAL A 204 -23.90 -18.39 -30.72
CA VAL A 204 -22.48 -18.16 -30.99
C VAL A 204 -22.19 -16.70 -31.32
N GLN A 205 -23.04 -16.05 -32.14
CA GLN A 205 -22.82 -14.65 -32.53
C GLN A 205 -23.03 -13.70 -31.37
N THR A 206 -23.96 -13.96 -30.48
CA THR A 206 -24.19 -13.19 -29.25
C THR A 206 -22.95 -13.25 -28.36
N VAL A 207 -22.42 -14.43 -28.12
CA VAL A 207 -21.20 -14.66 -27.32
C VAL A 207 -19.99 -13.91 -27.91
N LYS A 208 -19.83 -13.99 -29.26
CA LYS A 208 -18.78 -13.23 -29.95
C LYS A 208 -18.91 -11.73 -29.71
N ASN A 209 -20.11 -11.18 -29.91
CA ASN A 209 -20.38 -9.77 -29.76
C ASN A 209 -20.17 -9.29 -28.32
N GLU A 210 -20.54 -10.09 -27.32
CA GLU A 210 -20.32 -9.80 -25.90
C GLU A 210 -18.83 -9.71 -25.59
N ILE A 211 -18.02 -10.70 -26.03
CA ILE A 211 -16.57 -10.70 -25.84
C ILE A 211 -15.92 -9.49 -26.52
N GLU A 212 -16.25 -9.22 -27.80
CA GLU A 212 -15.69 -8.12 -28.57
C GLU A 212 -16.08 -6.77 -27.97
N THR A 213 -17.32 -6.65 -27.48
CA THR A 213 -17.80 -5.44 -26.82
C THR A 213 -17.09 -5.19 -25.51
N ALA A 214 -16.92 -6.21 -24.67
CA ALA A 214 -16.18 -6.10 -23.41
C ALA A 214 -14.71 -5.74 -23.67
N ALA A 215 -14.06 -6.45 -24.59
CA ALA A 215 -12.67 -6.18 -24.96
C ALA A 215 -12.49 -4.77 -25.55
N GLY A 216 -13.41 -4.31 -26.41
CA GLY A 216 -13.40 -2.96 -26.99
C GLY A 216 -13.58 -1.84 -25.95
N LYS A 217 -14.22 -2.13 -24.82
CA LYS A 217 -14.32 -1.23 -23.68
C LYS A 217 -13.12 -1.32 -22.72
N GLY A 218 -12.16 -2.20 -22.98
CA GLY A 218 -11.07 -2.51 -22.06
C GLY A 218 -11.48 -3.34 -20.85
N GLU A 219 -12.66 -3.93 -20.85
CA GLU A 219 -13.18 -4.82 -19.79
C GLU A 219 -12.69 -6.27 -20.02
N TYR A 220 -11.36 -6.44 -20.11
CA TYR A 220 -10.74 -7.73 -20.46
C TYR A 220 -11.02 -8.84 -19.44
N ASP A 221 -11.18 -8.50 -18.15
CA ASP A 221 -11.58 -9.45 -17.12
C ASP A 221 -12.95 -10.08 -17.45
N LEU A 222 -13.91 -9.23 -17.85
CA LEU A 222 -15.25 -9.68 -18.27
C LEU A 222 -15.18 -10.50 -19.58
N ALA A 223 -14.41 -10.01 -20.56
CA ALA A 223 -14.24 -10.73 -21.82
C ALA A 223 -13.64 -12.14 -21.63
N LEU A 224 -12.62 -12.25 -20.75
CA LEU A 224 -12.02 -13.53 -20.36
C LEU A 224 -12.99 -14.42 -19.59
N ALA A 225 -13.78 -13.85 -18.65
CA ALA A 225 -14.79 -14.59 -17.92
C ALA A 225 -15.85 -15.19 -18.87
N ILE A 226 -16.35 -14.39 -19.83
CA ILE A 226 -17.28 -14.87 -20.86
C ILE A 226 -16.61 -15.94 -21.71
N ALA A 227 -15.42 -15.70 -22.24
CA ALA A 227 -14.71 -16.65 -23.10
C ALA A 227 -14.42 -17.99 -22.40
N SER A 228 -13.98 -17.93 -21.14
CA SER A 228 -13.65 -19.12 -20.33
C SER A 228 -14.90 -19.88 -19.84
N SER A 229 -16.08 -19.28 -19.89
CA SER A 229 -17.34 -19.91 -19.47
C SER A 229 -17.94 -20.83 -20.54
N VAL A 230 -17.47 -20.72 -21.79
CA VAL A 230 -17.97 -21.54 -22.90
C VAL A 230 -17.48 -22.98 -22.78
N PRO A 231 -18.38 -23.97 -22.64
CA PRO A 231 -17.99 -25.36 -22.50
C PRO A 231 -17.46 -25.96 -23.82
N GLN A 232 -16.53 -26.91 -23.74
CA GLN A 232 -15.93 -27.57 -24.90
C GLN A 232 -16.97 -28.24 -25.79
N GLN A 233 -18.06 -28.73 -25.21
CA GLN A 233 -19.17 -29.38 -25.94
C GLN A 233 -19.89 -28.40 -26.88
N ALA A 234 -19.82 -27.09 -26.64
CA ALA A 234 -20.31 -26.06 -27.54
C ALA A 234 -19.26 -25.75 -28.61
N THR A 235 -18.98 -26.68 -29.49
CA THR A 235 -17.80 -26.78 -30.36
C THR A 235 -17.48 -25.49 -31.11
N VAL A 236 -18.46 -24.85 -31.76
CA VAL A 236 -18.23 -23.64 -32.57
C VAL A 236 -17.91 -22.42 -31.70
N ALA A 237 -18.64 -22.23 -30.62
CA ALA A 237 -18.39 -21.16 -29.68
C ALA A 237 -17.05 -21.37 -29.01
N PHE A 238 -16.73 -22.59 -28.57
CA PHE A 238 -15.47 -22.92 -27.90
C PHE A 238 -14.25 -22.72 -28.80
N GLN A 239 -14.30 -23.12 -30.08
CA GLN A 239 -13.20 -22.85 -31.01
C GLN A 239 -12.90 -21.36 -31.15
N TYR A 240 -13.95 -20.54 -31.27
CA TYR A 240 -13.77 -19.09 -31.33
C TYR A 240 -13.14 -18.54 -30.03
N THR A 241 -13.72 -18.87 -28.88
CA THR A 241 -13.22 -18.35 -27.60
C THR A 241 -11.79 -18.80 -27.33
N SER A 242 -11.45 -20.06 -27.60
CA SER A 242 -10.08 -20.57 -27.45
C SER A 242 -9.09 -19.82 -28.33
N SER A 243 -9.47 -19.46 -29.56
CA SER A 243 -8.61 -18.69 -30.46
C SER A 243 -8.39 -17.25 -29.99
N LYS A 244 -9.31 -16.71 -29.18
CA LYS A 244 -9.25 -15.33 -28.64
C LYS A 244 -8.56 -15.22 -27.27
N MET A 245 -8.37 -16.32 -26.55
CA MET A 245 -7.84 -16.31 -25.18
C MET A 245 -6.49 -15.60 -25.06
N ASP A 246 -5.56 -15.85 -25.99
CA ASP A 246 -4.24 -15.21 -25.98
C ASP A 246 -4.33 -13.71 -26.19
N GLU A 247 -5.18 -13.25 -27.11
CA GLU A 247 -5.40 -11.85 -27.40
C GLU A 247 -6.00 -11.13 -26.18
N LEU A 248 -7.03 -11.72 -25.58
CA LEU A 248 -7.69 -11.16 -24.38
C LEU A 248 -6.76 -11.13 -23.18
N THR A 249 -5.96 -12.18 -23.00
CA THR A 249 -4.96 -12.23 -21.91
C THR A 249 -3.90 -11.15 -22.07
N LYS A 250 -3.39 -10.97 -23.29
CA LYS A 250 -2.44 -9.87 -23.58
C LYS A 250 -3.09 -8.51 -23.31
N GLY A 251 -4.33 -8.32 -23.78
CA GLY A 251 -5.09 -7.09 -23.53
C GLY A 251 -5.23 -6.79 -22.03
N LEU A 252 -5.57 -7.80 -21.21
CA LEU A 252 -5.64 -7.65 -19.76
C LEU A 252 -4.28 -7.28 -19.14
N MET A 253 -3.21 -7.94 -19.57
CA MET A 253 -1.87 -7.66 -19.08
C MET A 253 -1.42 -6.24 -19.42
N HIS A 254 -1.66 -5.79 -20.67
CA HIS A 254 -1.36 -4.42 -21.08
C HIS A 254 -2.14 -3.41 -20.27
N LYS A 255 -3.44 -3.63 -20.04
CA LYS A 255 -4.26 -2.77 -19.21
C LYS A 255 -3.69 -2.66 -17.80
N LYS A 256 -3.43 -3.81 -17.15
CA LYS A 256 -2.87 -3.82 -15.78
C LYS A 256 -1.48 -3.20 -15.71
N ALA A 257 -0.64 -3.42 -16.73
CA ALA A 257 0.67 -2.76 -16.81
C ALA A 257 0.52 -1.22 -16.97
N ALA A 258 -0.46 -0.76 -17.76
CA ALA A 258 -0.76 0.66 -17.90
C ALA A 258 -1.31 1.27 -16.60
N ASP A 259 -2.18 0.55 -15.89
CA ASP A 259 -2.70 0.96 -14.58
C ASP A 259 -1.55 1.09 -13.56
N MET A 260 -0.63 0.08 -13.49
CA MET A 260 0.55 0.13 -12.63
C MET A 260 1.50 1.28 -12.99
N LEU A 261 1.68 1.57 -14.29
CA LEU A 261 2.43 2.74 -14.74
C LEU A 261 1.77 4.04 -14.30
N GLY A 262 0.43 4.11 -14.35
CA GLY A 262 -0.36 5.23 -13.85
C GLY A 262 -0.15 5.45 -12.35
N GLU A 263 -0.27 4.40 -11.54
CA GLU A 263 -0.02 4.44 -10.09
C GLU A 263 1.43 4.82 -9.77
N MET A 264 2.40 4.25 -10.50
CA MET A 264 3.81 4.61 -10.38
C MET A 264 4.04 6.10 -10.69
N THR A 265 3.39 6.62 -11.73
CA THR A 265 3.49 8.03 -12.13
C THR A 265 2.90 8.94 -11.04
N ALA A 266 1.75 8.57 -10.48
CA ALA A 266 1.14 9.29 -9.37
C ALA A 266 2.00 9.25 -8.10
N ALA A 267 2.59 8.09 -7.79
CA ALA A 267 3.51 7.93 -6.66
C ALA A 267 4.76 8.82 -6.83
N VAL A 268 5.36 8.85 -8.03
CA VAL A 268 6.50 9.74 -8.32
C VAL A 268 6.13 11.21 -8.18
N ALA A 269 4.93 11.59 -8.63
CA ALA A 269 4.46 12.99 -8.53
C ALA A 269 4.15 13.40 -7.07
N SER A 270 3.77 12.46 -6.23
CA SER A 270 3.48 12.70 -4.80
C SER A 270 4.68 12.43 -3.89
N ALA A 271 5.74 11.82 -4.40
CA ALA A 271 6.95 11.57 -3.64
C ALA A 271 7.59 12.90 -3.23
N GLY A 272 7.77 13.09 -1.92
CA GLY A 272 8.48 14.24 -1.36
C GLY A 272 10.01 14.14 -1.61
N ASP A 273 10.77 14.64 -0.66
CA ASP A 273 12.24 14.64 -0.76
C ASP A 273 12.85 13.26 -0.45
N ASP A 274 12.09 12.37 0.22
CA ASP A 274 12.53 11.05 0.60
C ASP A 274 12.29 10.01 -0.50
N PHE A 275 13.14 8.96 -0.49
CA PHE A 275 13.01 7.84 -1.40
C PHE A 275 11.77 6.98 -1.02
N ASP A 276 10.78 6.88 -1.94
CA ASP A 276 9.61 6.02 -1.79
C ASP A 276 9.86 4.63 -2.41
N PRO A 277 9.97 3.57 -1.58
CA PRO A 277 10.19 2.21 -2.05
C PRO A 277 9.00 1.64 -2.85
N SER A 278 7.78 2.19 -2.71
CA SER A 278 6.59 1.74 -3.44
C SER A 278 6.75 1.91 -4.94
N ILE A 279 7.45 2.96 -5.38
CA ILE A 279 7.74 3.23 -6.80
C ILE A 279 8.54 2.07 -7.43
N GLY A 280 9.52 1.54 -6.68
CA GLY A 280 10.26 0.35 -7.10
C GLY A 280 9.42 -0.92 -7.12
N ALA A 281 8.39 -1.02 -6.25
CA ALA A 281 7.47 -2.14 -6.26
C ALA A 281 6.56 -2.12 -7.49
N TYR A 282 5.96 -0.98 -7.84
CA TYR A 282 5.19 -0.82 -9.08
C TYR A 282 6.03 -1.17 -10.32
N PHE A 283 7.24 -0.63 -10.41
CA PHE A 283 8.13 -0.93 -11.53
C PHE A 283 8.42 -2.44 -11.68
N LYS A 284 8.63 -3.14 -10.57
CA LYS A 284 8.90 -4.59 -10.59
C LYS A 284 7.70 -5.43 -11.05
N LEU A 285 6.48 -4.95 -10.87
CA LEU A 285 5.26 -5.64 -11.31
C LEU A 285 5.04 -5.52 -12.82
N ILE A 286 5.57 -4.49 -13.49
CA ILE A 286 5.40 -4.31 -14.93
C ILE A 286 6.30 -5.30 -15.69
N PRO A 287 5.72 -6.23 -16.48
CA PRO A 287 6.48 -7.22 -17.23
C PRO A 287 7.41 -6.57 -18.26
N THR A 288 8.60 -7.15 -18.46
CA THR A 288 9.61 -6.60 -19.36
C THR A 288 9.24 -6.64 -20.84
N ASP A 289 8.30 -7.50 -21.22
CA ASP A 289 7.74 -7.65 -22.56
C ASP A 289 6.49 -6.79 -22.79
N ALA A 290 5.99 -6.10 -21.77
CA ALA A 290 4.92 -5.14 -21.92
C ALA A 290 5.44 -3.82 -22.55
N PRO A 291 4.70 -3.20 -23.49
CA PRO A 291 5.11 -1.92 -24.10
C PRO A 291 5.22 -0.77 -23.08
N GLU A 292 4.52 -0.87 -21.96
CA GLU A 292 4.57 0.06 -20.83
C GLU A 292 5.90 0.01 -20.08
N HIS A 293 6.62 -1.10 -20.15
CA HIS A 293 7.86 -1.31 -19.38
C HIS A 293 8.96 -0.29 -19.74
N ALA A 294 9.09 0.06 -21.02
CA ALA A 294 10.08 1.05 -21.44
C ALA A 294 9.84 2.43 -20.79
N LYS A 295 8.58 2.87 -20.74
CA LYS A 295 8.20 4.12 -20.07
C LYS A 295 8.38 4.05 -18.56
N ALA A 296 8.03 2.91 -17.95
CA ALA A 296 8.23 2.68 -16.53
C ALA A 296 9.72 2.71 -16.15
N GLN A 297 10.59 2.11 -17.00
CA GLN A 297 12.04 2.13 -16.80
C GLN A 297 12.60 3.55 -16.88
N GLU A 298 12.17 4.33 -17.87
CA GLU A 298 12.56 5.74 -17.99
C GLU A 298 12.15 6.55 -16.77
N LEU A 299 10.88 6.40 -16.34
CA LEU A 299 10.35 7.08 -15.15
C LEU A 299 11.12 6.68 -13.89
N TYR A 300 11.40 5.39 -13.71
CA TYR A 300 12.15 4.88 -12.58
C TYR A 300 13.58 5.41 -12.53
N ASN A 301 14.27 5.41 -13.69
CA ASN A 301 15.61 5.95 -13.78
C ASN A 301 15.67 7.44 -13.48
N LYS A 302 14.72 8.22 -14.00
CA LYS A 302 14.59 9.65 -13.71
C LYS A 302 14.36 9.90 -12.23
N TYR A 303 13.45 9.18 -11.62
CA TYR A 303 13.15 9.28 -10.19
C TYR A 303 14.37 8.95 -9.32
N THR A 304 15.03 7.82 -9.58
CA THR A 304 16.22 7.41 -8.83
C THR A 304 17.38 8.39 -8.98
N GLN A 305 17.53 8.99 -10.17
CA GLN A 305 18.52 10.02 -10.40
C GLN A 305 18.22 11.30 -9.62
N GLN A 306 16.96 11.74 -9.60
CA GLN A 306 16.53 12.91 -8.80
C GLN A 306 16.73 12.68 -7.29
N CYS A 307 16.39 11.49 -6.78
CA CYS A 307 16.64 11.15 -5.37
C CYS A 307 18.13 11.17 -5.04
N LYS A 308 18.98 10.70 -5.96
CA LYS A 308 20.44 10.75 -5.79
C LYS A 308 20.94 12.19 -5.75
N GLU A 309 20.54 13.02 -6.71
CA GLU A 309 20.95 14.42 -6.79
C GLU A 309 20.54 15.21 -5.53
N ARG A 310 19.32 14.99 -5.04
CA ARG A 310 18.84 15.60 -3.77
C ARG A 310 19.68 15.17 -2.58
N ARG A 311 19.96 13.88 -2.46
CA ARG A 311 20.80 13.37 -1.37
C ARG A 311 22.20 13.97 -1.42
N ASP A 312 22.81 13.97 -2.61
CA ASP A 312 24.16 14.53 -2.82
C ASP A 312 24.18 16.05 -2.49
N ALA A 313 23.07 16.77 -2.79
CA ALA A 313 22.92 18.18 -2.43
C ALA A 313 22.75 18.39 -0.92
N LEU A 314 21.99 17.53 -0.24
CA LEU A 314 21.84 17.58 1.22
C LEU A 314 23.16 17.26 1.94
N GLU A 315 23.91 16.26 1.48
CA GLU A 315 25.23 15.92 2.00
C GLU A 315 26.19 17.12 1.82
N ALA A 316 26.21 17.72 0.63
CA ALA A 316 27.04 18.91 0.36
C ALA A 316 26.62 20.14 1.17
N LYS A 317 25.33 20.29 1.51
CA LYS A 317 24.85 21.32 2.43
C LYS A 317 25.32 21.03 3.86
N ALA A 318 25.13 19.81 4.35
CA ALA A 318 25.57 19.41 5.68
C ALA A 318 27.09 19.60 5.87
N GLU A 319 27.91 19.23 4.87
CA GLU A 319 29.36 19.49 4.93
C GLU A 319 29.71 21.00 4.98
N ARG A 320 28.94 21.83 4.26
CA ARG A 320 29.14 23.30 4.32
C ARG A 320 28.77 23.85 5.67
N ASP A 321 27.65 23.42 6.23
CA ASP A 321 27.17 23.86 7.53
C ASP A 321 28.14 23.43 8.64
N GLU A 322 28.68 22.20 8.55
CA GLU A 322 29.71 21.72 9.49
C GLU A 322 31.00 22.52 9.39
N ARG A 323 31.48 22.87 8.18
CA ARG A 323 32.66 23.73 8.00
C ARG A 323 32.42 25.13 8.55
N ALA A 324 31.25 25.70 8.28
CA ALA A 324 30.89 27.00 8.82
C ALA A 324 30.85 27.01 10.35
N ALA A 325 30.31 25.95 10.96
CA ALA A 325 30.30 25.77 12.40
C ALA A 325 31.74 25.68 12.98
N GLN A 326 32.62 24.90 12.33
CA GLN A 326 34.01 24.77 12.73
C GLN A 326 34.79 26.12 12.61
N GLU A 327 34.54 26.87 11.53
CA GLU A 327 35.13 28.22 11.34
C GLU A 327 34.62 29.21 12.41
N PHE A 328 33.34 29.15 12.73
CA PHE A 328 32.76 29.96 13.78
C PHE A 328 33.34 29.63 15.17
N GLU A 329 33.54 28.35 15.51
CA GLU A 329 34.21 27.97 16.76
C GLU A 329 35.66 28.43 16.80
N LYS A 330 36.42 28.33 15.70
CA LYS A 330 37.76 28.84 15.60
C LYS A 330 37.80 30.37 15.79
N PHE A 331 36.87 31.08 15.17
CA PHE A 331 36.75 32.54 15.35
C PHE A 331 36.46 32.91 16.79
N LYS A 332 35.55 32.18 17.46
CA LYS A 332 35.24 32.38 18.86
C LYS A 332 36.44 32.12 19.78
N MET A 333 37.18 31.05 19.56
CA MET A 333 38.41 30.78 20.31
C MET A 333 39.50 31.85 20.09
N MET A 334 39.64 32.39 18.86
CA MET A 334 40.56 33.48 18.58
C MET A 334 40.16 34.76 19.33
N GLN A 335 38.86 35.07 19.34
CA GLN A 335 38.31 36.23 20.04
C GLN A 335 38.49 36.13 21.58
N GLU A 336 38.25 34.92 22.13
CA GLU A 336 38.51 34.66 23.57
C GLU A 336 39.99 34.79 23.89
N HIS A 337 40.88 34.25 23.04
CA HIS A 337 42.32 34.40 23.22
C HIS A 337 42.82 35.88 23.11
N GLU A 338 42.23 36.64 22.17
CA GLU A 338 42.55 38.06 22.00
C GLU A 338 42.09 38.90 23.24
N THR A 339 40.93 38.53 23.80
CA THR A 339 40.41 39.13 25.04
C THR A 339 41.32 38.82 26.26
N GLU A 340 41.75 37.54 26.33
CA GLU A 340 42.65 37.10 27.41
C GLU A 340 44.04 37.78 27.34
N LEU A 341 44.58 37.94 26.11
CA LEU A 341 45.81 38.71 25.89
C LEU A 341 45.66 40.18 26.28
N ALA A 342 44.52 40.79 25.94
CA ALA A 342 44.24 42.19 26.32
C ALA A 342 44.13 42.36 27.84
N GLU A 343 43.51 41.40 28.56
CA GLU A 343 43.46 41.39 30.02
C GLU A 343 44.85 41.24 30.66
N ILE A 344 45.68 40.34 30.13
CA ILE A 344 47.06 40.13 30.58
C ILE A 344 47.91 41.40 30.37
N GLU A 345 47.76 42.08 29.25
CA GLU A 345 48.45 43.35 29.00
C GLU A 345 47.96 44.48 29.92
N ALA A 346 46.64 44.54 30.16
CA ALA A 346 46.05 45.48 31.10
C ALA A 346 46.60 45.25 32.53
N ASP A 347 46.68 43.98 32.97
CA ASP A 347 47.26 43.71 34.33
C ASP A 347 48.77 43.94 34.41
N LYS A 348 49.52 43.70 33.34
CA LYS A 348 50.92 44.09 33.28
C LYS A 348 51.11 45.62 33.35
N MET A 349 50.25 46.35 32.67
CA MET A 349 50.24 47.82 32.79
C MET A 349 49.86 48.26 34.18
N LYS A 350 48.80 47.72 34.82
CA LYS A 350 48.42 48.01 36.20
C LYS A 350 49.56 47.69 37.16
N SER A 351 50.27 46.58 37.01
CA SER A 351 51.40 46.25 37.88
C SER A 351 52.60 47.22 37.70
N LYS A 352 52.90 47.60 36.44
CA LYS A 352 53.94 48.63 36.13
C LYS A 352 53.56 50.00 36.77
N PHE A 353 52.28 50.42 36.67
CA PHE A 353 51.84 51.65 37.29
C PHE A 353 51.87 51.60 38.83
N LYS A 354 51.47 50.44 39.43
CA LYS A 354 51.59 50.24 40.89
C LYS A 354 53.06 50.30 41.35
N SER A 355 53.98 49.71 40.63
CA SER A 355 55.39 49.74 40.92
C SER A 355 55.99 51.14 40.76
N MET A 356 55.61 51.90 39.73
CA MET A 356 55.99 53.31 39.55
C MET A 356 55.39 54.24 40.63
N ALA A 357 54.12 53.99 40.98
CA ALA A 357 53.50 54.74 42.07
C ALA A 357 54.18 54.45 43.42
N ALA A 358 54.52 53.20 43.72
CA ALA A 358 55.26 52.78 44.87
C ALA A 358 56.68 53.36 44.87
N ALA A 359 57.38 53.42 43.75
CA ALA A 359 58.66 54.01 43.59
C ALA A 359 58.60 55.58 43.80
N LYS A 360 57.56 56.22 43.24
CA LYS A 360 57.33 57.65 43.51
C LYS A 360 56.96 57.96 44.96
N ALA A 361 56.15 57.10 45.59
CA ALA A 361 55.81 57.24 47.01
C ALA A 361 57.05 57.02 47.91
N ALA A 362 57.93 56.09 47.56
CA ALA A 362 59.19 55.86 48.24
C ALA A 362 60.15 57.09 48.05
N ALA A 363 60.23 57.66 46.85
CA ALA A 363 60.99 58.86 46.56
C ALA A 363 60.42 60.10 47.21
N ALA A 364 59.09 60.24 47.42
CA ALA A 364 58.44 61.30 48.12
C ALA A 364 58.65 61.21 49.63
N LYS A 365 58.69 60.00 50.21
CA LYS A 365 59.08 59.76 51.62
C LYS A 365 60.52 60.12 51.90
N ALA A 366 61.41 60.00 50.92
CA ALA A 366 62.84 60.32 51.02
C ALA A 366 63.09 61.86 50.95
N LYS A 367 62.15 62.67 50.43
CA LYS A 367 62.21 64.16 50.38
C LYS A 367 61.00 64.72 51.14
N GLY A 368 61.08 64.71 52.51
CA GLY A 368 60.01 65.26 53.31
C GLY A 368 59.66 66.70 52.88
N HIS A 369 58.45 66.83 52.30
CA HIS A 369 57.52 67.97 52.41
C HIS A 369 56.30 67.87 51.50
N GLY A 370 55.17 67.94 52.00
CA GLY A 370 53.79 68.27 51.85
C GLY A 370 53.25 68.95 50.60
N LEU A 371 53.51 68.51 49.37
CA LEU A 371 52.80 69.08 48.20
C LEU A 371 52.27 68.07 47.21
N PHE A 372 52.19 66.73 47.48
CA PHE A 372 51.83 65.70 46.54
C PHE A 372 50.51 64.97 46.80
N GLY A 373 49.75 65.40 47.84
CA GLY A 373 48.41 64.84 48.09
C GLY A 373 47.39 65.09 46.95
N ALA A 374 47.46 66.32 46.41
CA ALA A 374 46.50 66.77 45.40
C ALA A 374 46.71 66.16 43.99
N ILE A 375 47.93 65.66 43.68
CA ILE A 375 48.22 65.02 42.36
C ILE A 375 47.84 63.53 42.34
N GLY A 376 47.85 62.86 43.51
CA GLY A 376 47.43 61.48 43.67
C GLY A 376 45.94 61.26 43.35
N ASP A 377 45.09 62.14 43.86
CA ASP A 377 43.64 62.10 43.70
C ASP A 377 43.22 62.46 42.27
N ALA A 378 43.92 63.35 41.55
CA ALA A 378 43.65 63.69 40.18
C ALA A 378 43.98 62.54 39.20
N ILE A 379 45.04 61.77 39.50
CA ILE A 379 45.44 60.63 38.68
C ILE A 379 44.51 59.44 38.94
N SER A 380 44.02 59.18 40.13
CA SER A 380 43.01 58.13 40.44
C SER A 380 41.70 58.42 39.70
N GLY A 381 41.25 59.68 39.64
CA GLY A 381 40.02 60.07 38.94
C GLY A 381 40.10 59.93 37.40
N ILE A 382 41.28 59.98 36.81
CA ILE A 382 41.51 59.78 35.40
C ILE A 382 41.46 58.23 35.09
N PHE A 383 42.01 57.38 35.94
CA PHE A 383 41.97 55.94 35.80
C PHE A 383 40.56 55.37 35.89
N ASP A 384 39.72 55.83 36.84
CA ASP A 384 38.32 55.39 36.94
C ASP A 384 37.49 55.80 35.74
N ARG A 385 37.81 56.89 35.04
CA ARG A 385 37.14 57.28 33.80
C ARG A 385 37.56 56.42 32.59
N VAL A 386 38.84 56.04 32.51
CA VAL A 386 39.36 55.18 31.39
C VAL A 386 38.84 53.77 31.53
N PHE A 387 38.72 53.20 32.73
CA PHE A 387 38.13 51.86 32.93
C PHE A 387 36.63 51.78 32.64
N LYS A 388 35.88 52.89 33.02
CA LYS A 388 34.44 52.94 32.64
C LYS A 388 34.21 53.03 31.14
N VAL A 389 35.12 53.58 30.36
CA VAL A 389 35.03 53.61 28.88
C VAL A 389 35.33 52.25 28.28
N ALA A 390 36.22 51.47 28.90
CA ALA A 390 36.49 50.08 28.44
C ALA A 390 35.30 49.11 28.70
N ASP A 391 34.63 49.25 29.87
CA ASP A 391 33.43 48.47 30.18
C ASP A 391 32.23 48.82 29.26
N VAL A 392 32.09 50.06 28.83
CA VAL A 392 31.04 50.49 27.89
C VAL A 392 31.36 50.04 26.45
N ALA A 393 32.63 49.97 26.08
CA ALA A 393 33.02 49.43 24.76
C ALA A 393 32.80 47.92 24.69
N GLY A 394 33.04 47.16 25.76
CA GLY A 394 32.73 45.73 25.85
C GLY A 394 31.21 45.43 25.78
N ALA A 395 30.39 46.25 26.41
CA ALA A 395 28.94 46.11 26.38
C ALA A 395 28.33 46.45 25.00
N LEU A 396 28.91 47.40 24.26
CA LEU A 396 28.48 47.78 22.92
C LEU A 396 28.81 46.70 21.83
N ILE A 397 29.84 45.90 22.04
CA ILE A 397 30.21 44.80 21.13
C ILE A 397 29.27 43.62 21.33
N THR A 398 28.88 43.29 22.56
CA THR A 398 27.91 42.23 22.86
C THR A 398 26.51 42.55 22.38
N ASP A 399 26.09 43.83 22.41
CA ASP A 399 24.76 44.24 21.94
C ASP A 399 24.64 44.21 20.40
N LYS A 400 25.72 44.48 19.67
CA LYS A 400 25.76 44.37 18.21
C LYS A 400 25.73 42.94 17.71
N MET A 401 26.27 41.96 18.45
CA MET A 401 26.20 40.55 18.09
C MET A 401 24.82 39.94 18.37
N GLY A 402 24.10 40.41 19.39
CA GLY A 402 22.71 39.98 19.66
C GLY A 402 21.72 40.45 18.60
N LEU A 403 21.96 41.55 17.92
CA LEU A 403 21.10 42.06 16.85
C LEU A 403 21.31 41.35 15.52
N GLN A 404 22.45 40.70 15.27
CA GLN A 404 22.66 39.88 14.07
C GLN A 404 21.98 38.52 14.17
N GLN A 405 21.92 37.92 15.34
CA GLN A 405 21.19 36.66 15.55
C GLN A 405 19.66 36.80 15.39
N TYR A 406 19.10 37.97 15.72
CA TYR A 406 17.66 38.24 15.58
C TYR A 406 17.22 38.51 14.12
N ASN A 407 18.13 38.89 13.23
CA ASN A 407 17.81 39.15 11.83
C ASN A 407 17.89 37.86 10.96
N GLU A 408 18.64 36.84 11.37
CA GLU A 408 18.69 35.55 10.63
C GLU A 408 17.49 34.65 10.95
N GLU A 409 16.86 34.76 12.13
CA GLU A 409 15.63 34.04 12.46
C GLU A 409 14.37 34.61 11.78
N ALA A 410 14.40 35.90 11.40
CA ALA A 410 13.26 36.59 10.78
C ALA A 410 13.16 36.40 9.24
N GLU A 411 14.21 35.91 8.56
CA GLU A 411 14.20 35.63 7.13
C GLU A 411 13.76 34.19 6.81
N PHE A 412 13.55 33.33 7.83
CA PHE A 412 13.16 31.92 7.61
C PHE A 412 11.64 31.65 7.69
N ASP A 413 10.83 32.69 8.01
CA ASP A 413 9.36 32.59 8.15
C ASP A 413 8.56 33.36 7.07
N MET A 414 9.13 33.52 5.86
CA MET A 414 8.36 34.00 4.70
C MET A 414 8.41 33.06 3.51
#